data_7a7e3fe7d8a66a03f8cd14a3329da50d
#
_entry.id   7a7e3fe7d8a66a03f8cd14a3329da50d
#
_cell.length_a   1.000
_cell.length_b   1.000
_cell.length_c   1.000
_cell.angle_alpha   90.00
_cell.angle_beta   90.00
_cell.angle_gamma   90.00
#
_symmetry.space_group_name_H-M   'P 1'
#
loop_
_entity.id
_entity.type
_entity.pdbx_description
1 polymer ?
#
loop_
_entity_poly.entity_id
_entity_poly.type
_entity_poly.pdbx_seq_one_letter_code
_entity_poly.pdbx_strand_id
1 'polypeptide(L)'
;MSKIIGIDLGTTNSCVTVLEGDEPKVIQNPEGSRTTPSVVAFKNGETQVGEVAKRQAITNPNTVQSIKRHMGTDYKVDIEGKSYTPQEISAMILQNLKNTAESYLGEKVDKAVITVPAYFNDAERQATKDAGKIAGLEVERIINEPTAAALAYGLDKTDKDEKVLVFDLGGGTFDVSILELGDGVFEVLSTAGDNKLGGDDFDQVIIDYLVAEFKKENGVDLSQDKMALQRLKDAAEKAKKDLSGVSQTQISLPFISAGENGPLHLEVNLTRSKFEELSDSLIRRTMEPTRQAMKDAGLTNSDIDEVILVGGSTRIPAVQEAVKKEIGKEPNKGVNPDEVVAMGAAIQGGVITGDVKDVVLLDVTPLSLGIEILGGRMNTLIERNTTIPTSKSQIYSTAVDNQPSVDVHVLQGERPMAADNKTLGRFQLTDIPPAERGKPQIEVTFDIDKNGIVNVTAKDLGTNKEQRITIQSSSSLSDEEIDRMVKDAEVNAEADKKRREEVDLRNEADSLVFQVEKTLTDLGENIGEEDKKSAEEKKDALKTALEGQDIEDIKSKKEELEKVIQELSAKVYEQAAQQQQQAQGANAGQNNDSTVEDAEFKEVKDDDKT
;
A
#
# COMPACT_ATOMS: atom_id res chain seq x y z
N MET A 1 -25.65 -24.86 0.22
CA MET A 1 -24.30 -24.27 -0.02
C MET A 1 -23.69 -24.07 1.35
N SER A 2 -22.39 -24.30 1.55
CA SER A 2 -21.76 -24.02 2.84
C SER A 2 -21.81 -22.51 3.11
N LYS A 3 -22.17 -22.13 4.34
CA LYS A 3 -22.22 -20.71 4.73
C LYS A 3 -20.83 -20.10 4.71
N ILE A 4 -20.73 -18.84 4.29
CA ILE A 4 -19.52 -18.03 4.37
C ILE A 4 -19.60 -17.22 5.65
N ILE A 5 -18.61 -17.34 6.54
CA ILE A 5 -18.51 -16.51 7.73
C ILE A 5 -17.69 -15.24 7.44
N GLY A 6 -18.06 -14.14 8.10
CA GLY A 6 -17.27 -12.91 8.12
C GLY A 6 -16.40 -12.88 9.36
N ILE A 7 -15.10 -12.61 9.17
CA ILE A 7 -14.14 -12.52 10.26
C ILE A 7 -13.42 -11.18 10.21
N ASP A 8 -13.51 -10.44 11.30
CA ASP A 8 -12.56 -9.37 11.62
C ASP A 8 -11.41 -9.99 12.42
N LEU A 9 -10.23 -10.09 11.79
CA LEU A 9 -9.00 -10.54 12.43
C LEU A 9 -8.26 -9.33 13.00
N GLY A 10 -8.69 -8.80 14.13
CA GLY A 10 -8.12 -7.60 14.73
C GLY A 10 -6.79 -7.85 15.46
N THR A 11 -6.01 -6.80 15.69
CA THR A 11 -4.73 -6.87 16.42
C THR A 11 -4.93 -7.29 17.88
N THR A 12 -5.91 -6.72 18.55
CA THR A 12 -6.19 -6.96 19.98
C THR A 12 -7.36 -7.89 20.18
N ASN A 13 -8.45 -7.69 19.42
CA ASN A 13 -9.65 -8.50 19.48
C ASN A 13 -10.09 -8.86 18.07
N SER A 14 -10.65 -10.05 17.92
CA SER A 14 -11.25 -10.55 16.68
C SER A 14 -12.74 -10.80 16.86
N CYS A 15 -13.48 -10.75 15.78
CA CYS A 15 -14.94 -10.93 15.79
C CYS A 15 -15.35 -11.86 14.64
N VAL A 16 -16.32 -12.73 14.88
CA VAL A 16 -16.90 -13.62 13.85
C VAL A 16 -18.38 -13.37 13.72
N THR A 17 -18.84 -13.33 12.48
CA THR A 17 -20.22 -13.04 12.10
C THR A 17 -20.71 -13.99 11.02
N VAL A 18 -22.02 -14.15 10.94
CA VAL A 18 -22.69 -14.90 9.87
C VAL A 18 -23.87 -14.09 9.37
N LEU A 19 -24.23 -14.25 8.11
CA LEU A 19 -25.46 -13.71 7.56
C LEU A 19 -26.62 -14.68 7.85
N GLU A 20 -27.65 -14.23 8.57
CA GLU A 20 -28.90 -14.96 8.81
C GLU A 20 -30.05 -14.22 8.12
N GLY A 21 -30.53 -14.78 6.99
CA GLY A 21 -31.39 -14.01 6.09
C GLY A 21 -30.61 -12.82 5.49
N ASP A 22 -31.13 -11.62 5.66
CA ASP A 22 -30.52 -10.38 5.17
C ASP A 22 -29.75 -9.63 6.27
N GLU A 23 -29.69 -10.17 7.50
CA GLU A 23 -29.08 -9.50 8.64
C GLU A 23 -27.75 -10.16 9.06
N PRO A 24 -26.65 -9.38 9.20
CA PRO A 24 -25.41 -9.87 9.75
C PRO A 24 -25.53 -10.03 11.27
N LYS A 25 -25.18 -11.22 11.77
CA LYS A 25 -25.27 -11.57 13.18
C LYS A 25 -23.91 -11.90 13.77
N VAL A 26 -23.53 -11.19 14.80
CA VAL A 26 -22.30 -11.45 15.56
C VAL A 26 -22.48 -12.70 16.41
N ILE A 27 -21.56 -13.66 16.27
CA ILE A 27 -21.56 -14.91 17.03
C ILE A 27 -20.82 -14.69 18.35
N GLN A 28 -21.47 -15.03 19.46
CA GLN A 28 -20.83 -15.00 20.77
C GLN A 28 -19.86 -16.17 20.93
N ASN A 29 -18.71 -15.90 21.52
CA ASN A 29 -17.75 -16.93 21.88
C ASN A 29 -18.23 -17.80 23.06
N PRO A 30 -17.55 -18.89 23.41
CA PRO A 30 -17.96 -19.77 24.52
C PRO A 30 -18.04 -19.06 25.88
N GLU A 31 -17.32 -17.94 26.07
CA GLU A 31 -17.35 -17.12 27.28
C GLU A 31 -18.51 -16.10 27.29
N GLY A 32 -19.33 -16.08 26.24
CA GLY A 32 -20.48 -15.18 26.09
C GLY A 32 -20.13 -13.77 25.57
N SER A 33 -18.88 -13.52 25.18
CA SER A 33 -18.44 -12.25 24.60
C SER A 33 -18.66 -12.22 23.09
N ARG A 34 -18.91 -11.02 22.55
CA ARG A 34 -19.10 -10.80 21.10
C ARG A 34 -17.78 -10.62 20.34
N THR A 35 -16.70 -10.41 21.07
CA THR A 35 -15.33 -10.37 20.55
C THR A 35 -14.45 -11.36 21.29
N THR A 36 -13.42 -11.87 20.62
CA THR A 36 -12.44 -12.81 21.17
C THR A 36 -11.09 -12.15 21.18
N PRO A 37 -10.36 -12.09 22.32
CA PRO A 37 -8.99 -11.56 22.33
C PRO A 37 -8.10 -12.31 21.35
N SER A 38 -7.33 -11.56 20.54
CA SER A 38 -6.36 -12.09 19.58
C SER A 38 -5.07 -12.52 20.31
N VAL A 39 -5.22 -13.45 21.25
CA VAL A 39 -4.16 -13.93 22.15
C VAL A 39 -4.07 -15.43 22.08
N VAL A 40 -2.84 -15.95 21.98
CA VAL A 40 -2.54 -17.39 21.95
C VAL A 40 -1.55 -17.71 23.07
N ALA A 41 -1.86 -18.69 23.89
CA ALA A 41 -0.98 -19.18 24.95
C ALA A 41 -0.66 -20.65 24.77
N PHE A 42 0.58 -21.01 25.04
CA PHE A 42 1.08 -22.39 24.96
C PHE A 42 1.45 -22.85 26.36
N LYS A 43 0.95 -24.00 26.75
CA LYS A 43 1.23 -24.58 28.07
C LYS A 43 1.17 -26.10 28.01
N ASN A 44 2.28 -26.76 28.32
CA ASN A 44 2.37 -28.24 28.38
C ASN A 44 1.97 -28.93 27.05
N GLY A 45 2.32 -28.32 25.91
CA GLY A 45 1.94 -28.84 24.59
C GLY A 45 0.51 -28.55 24.14
N GLU A 46 -0.30 -27.87 24.96
CA GLU A 46 -1.65 -27.42 24.62
C GLU A 46 -1.65 -25.95 24.19
N THR A 47 -2.46 -25.64 23.17
CA THR A 47 -2.68 -24.28 22.68
C THR A 47 -4.01 -23.76 23.16
N GLN A 48 -4.03 -22.59 23.75
CA GLN A 48 -5.24 -21.89 24.21
C GLN A 48 -5.34 -20.55 23.49
N VAL A 49 -6.57 -20.13 23.15
CA VAL A 49 -6.84 -18.91 22.39
C VAL A 49 -7.92 -18.11 23.09
N GLY A 50 -7.87 -16.79 22.94
CA GLY A 50 -8.90 -15.90 23.42
C GLY A 50 -8.74 -15.51 24.89
N GLU A 51 -9.83 -15.40 25.61
CA GLU A 51 -9.88 -14.92 26.99
C GLU A 51 -9.07 -15.82 27.95
N VAL A 52 -9.13 -17.14 27.73
CA VAL A 52 -8.35 -18.11 28.54
C VAL A 52 -6.85 -17.90 28.37
N ALA A 53 -6.39 -17.62 27.14
CA ALA A 53 -4.99 -17.28 26.86
C ALA A 53 -4.60 -15.92 27.47
N LYS A 54 -5.46 -14.90 27.32
CA LYS A 54 -5.22 -13.55 27.86
C LYS A 54 -5.02 -13.56 29.37
N ARG A 55 -5.83 -14.31 30.12
CA ARG A 55 -5.70 -14.43 31.59
C ARG A 55 -4.38 -15.03 32.04
N GLN A 56 -3.69 -15.79 31.18
CA GLN A 56 -2.40 -16.41 31.51
C GLN A 56 -1.22 -15.50 31.20
N ALA A 57 -1.39 -14.40 30.48
CA ALA A 57 -0.29 -13.57 30.02
C ALA A 57 0.67 -13.11 31.12
N ILE A 58 0.15 -12.89 32.34
CA ILE A 58 0.95 -12.47 33.50
C ILE A 58 1.91 -13.58 33.95
N THR A 59 1.48 -14.85 33.94
CA THR A 59 2.20 -15.97 34.53
C THR A 59 2.81 -16.92 33.51
N ASN A 60 2.36 -16.86 32.25
CA ASN A 60 2.81 -17.71 31.17
C ASN A 60 3.60 -16.90 30.12
N PRO A 61 4.94 -16.97 30.12
CA PRO A 61 5.76 -16.23 29.16
C PRO A 61 5.57 -16.71 27.71
N ASN A 62 4.97 -17.90 27.50
CA ASN A 62 4.62 -18.44 26.19
C ASN A 62 3.24 -17.95 25.71
N THR A 63 2.89 -16.70 26.03
CA THR A 63 1.66 -16.06 25.59
C THR A 63 1.98 -15.00 24.53
N VAL A 64 1.37 -15.13 23.35
CA VAL A 64 1.57 -14.25 22.20
C VAL A 64 0.39 -13.31 22.07
N GLN A 65 0.67 -12.02 21.96
CA GLN A 65 -0.30 -10.93 21.78
C GLN A 65 0.12 -10.07 20.58
N SER A 66 -0.82 -9.35 19.99
CA SER A 66 -0.59 -8.35 18.91
C SER A 66 0.20 -8.90 17.72
N ILE A 67 0.08 -10.19 17.40
CA ILE A 67 0.85 -10.85 16.34
C ILE A 67 0.58 -10.26 14.95
N LYS A 68 -0.61 -9.68 14.74
CA LYS A 68 -1.00 -9.04 13.47
C LYS A 68 -0.03 -7.93 13.04
N ARG A 69 0.63 -7.26 13.99
CA ARG A 69 1.67 -6.25 13.73
C ARG A 69 2.93 -6.80 13.04
N HIS A 70 3.06 -8.11 12.95
CA HIS A 70 4.19 -8.81 12.33
C HIS A 70 3.79 -9.60 11.09
N MET A 71 2.53 -9.49 10.63
CA MET A 71 2.07 -10.17 9.42
C MET A 71 2.91 -9.77 8.22
N GLY A 72 3.19 -10.72 7.34
CA GLY A 72 3.98 -10.48 6.14
C GLY A 72 5.48 -10.23 6.38
N THR A 73 5.97 -10.35 7.64
CA THR A 73 7.39 -10.24 7.99
C THR A 73 8.04 -11.61 8.23
N ASP A 74 9.35 -11.65 8.36
CA ASP A 74 10.15 -12.83 8.74
C ASP A 74 10.23 -13.03 10.27
N TYR A 75 9.44 -12.25 11.03
CA TYR A 75 9.33 -12.36 12.48
C TYR A 75 8.92 -13.78 12.89
N LYS A 76 9.54 -14.28 13.96
CA LYS A 76 9.24 -15.59 14.53
C LYS A 76 9.14 -15.53 16.04
N VAL A 77 8.27 -16.35 16.58
CA VAL A 77 8.13 -16.54 18.03
C VAL A 77 8.61 -17.94 18.38
N ASP A 78 9.65 -18.03 19.22
CA ASP A 78 10.18 -19.30 19.67
C ASP A 78 9.49 -19.73 20.97
N ILE A 79 8.78 -20.85 20.92
CA ILE A 79 7.98 -21.38 22.03
C ILE A 79 8.24 -22.89 22.16
N GLU A 80 8.68 -23.32 23.33
CA GLU A 80 8.90 -24.75 23.66
C GLU A 80 9.75 -25.49 22.60
N GLY A 81 10.75 -24.80 22.03
CA GLY A 81 11.67 -25.36 21.03
C GLY A 81 11.11 -25.40 19.60
N LYS A 82 9.95 -24.84 19.36
CA LYS A 82 9.37 -24.65 18.02
C LYS A 82 9.26 -23.17 17.69
N SER A 83 9.59 -22.83 16.44
CA SER A 83 9.50 -21.46 15.92
C SER A 83 8.21 -21.30 15.12
N TYR A 84 7.38 -20.32 15.48
CA TYR A 84 6.09 -20.02 14.85
C TYR A 84 6.16 -18.72 14.07
N THR A 85 5.59 -18.72 12.89
CA THR A 85 5.39 -17.52 12.07
C THR A 85 4.14 -16.75 12.50
N PRO A 86 4.00 -15.45 12.15
CA PRO A 86 2.78 -14.70 12.41
C PRO A 86 1.53 -15.34 11.79
N GLN A 87 1.67 -15.96 10.61
CA GLN A 87 0.60 -16.68 9.94
C GLN A 87 0.12 -17.89 10.74
N GLU A 88 1.03 -18.67 11.31
CA GLU A 88 0.68 -19.84 12.14
C GLU A 88 -0.05 -19.42 13.42
N ILE A 89 0.42 -18.37 14.10
CA ILE A 89 -0.26 -17.84 15.30
C ILE A 89 -1.65 -17.27 14.94
N SER A 90 -1.74 -16.50 13.86
CA SER A 90 -3.02 -15.96 13.37
C SER A 90 -3.98 -17.08 12.96
N ALA A 91 -3.47 -18.15 12.38
CA ALA A 91 -4.28 -19.32 12.02
C ALA A 91 -4.91 -19.99 13.24
N MET A 92 -4.25 -20.02 14.39
CA MET A 92 -4.82 -20.54 15.64
C MET A 92 -6.01 -19.69 16.12
N ILE A 93 -5.91 -18.37 15.97
CA ILE A 93 -7.02 -17.45 16.26
C ILE A 93 -8.19 -17.72 15.30
N LEU A 94 -7.90 -17.78 13.99
CA LEU A 94 -8.92 -18.05 12.97
C LEU A 94 -9.60 -19.41 13.17
N GLN A 95 -8.85 -20.43 13.58
CA GLN A 95 -9.41 -21.75 13.87
C GLN A 95 -10.34 -21.73 15.09
N ASN A 96 -10.00 -20.95 16.12
CA ASN A 96 -10.88 -20.74 17.28
C ASN A 96 -12.19 -20.08 16.86
N LEU A 97 -12.14 -19.03 16.03
CA LEU A 97 -13.31 -18.35 15.50
C LEU A 97 -14.16 -19.26 14.60
N LYS A 98 -13.51 -20.08 13.77
CA LYS A 98 -14.17 -21.11 12.96
C LYS A 98 -14.93 -22.10 13.85
N ASN A 99 -14.28 -22.64 14.89
CA ASN A 99 -14.90 -23.58 15.82
C ASN A 99 -16.10 -22.95 16.56
N THR A 100 -15.98 -21.67 16.92
CA THR A 100 -17.08 -20.88 17.50
C THR A 100 -18.27 -20.79 16.54
N ALA A 101 -18.00 -20.50 15.27
CA ALA A 101 -19.04 -20.44 14.24
C ALA A 101 -19.69 -21.81 13.98
N GLU A 102 -18.89 -22.87 13.88
CA GLU A 102 -19.39 -24.25 13.71
C GLU A 102 -20.27 -24.70 14.88
N SER A 103 -19.86 -24.36 16.11
CA SER A 103 -20.64 -24.66 17.31
C SER A 103 -22.00 -23.92 17.33
N TYR A 104 -21.99 -22.66 16.86
CA TYR A 104 -23.21 -21.85 16.76
C TYR A 104 -24.16 -22.37 15.65
N LEU A 105 -23.60 -22.68 14.48
CA LEU A 105 -24.37 -23.07 13.29
C LEU A 105 -24.80 -24.54 13.33
N GLY A 106 -24.12 -25.39 14.11
CA GLY A 106 -24.34 -26.82 14.13
C GLY A 106 -23.90 -27.56 12.86
N GLU A 107 -23.11 -26.91 12.02
CA GLU A 107 -22.58 -27.45 10.76
C GLU A 107 -21.13 -27.01 10.54
N LYS A 108 -20.42 -27.70 9.63
CA LYS A 108 -19.03 -27.32 9.27
C LYS A 108 -18.99 -26.05 8.46
N VAL A 109 -17.96 -25.25 8.70
CA VAL A 109 -17.67 -24.02 8.01
C VAL A 109 -16.31 -24.13 7.31
N ASP A 110 -16.34 -24.07 5.99
CA ASP A 110 -15.12 -24.20 5.18
C ASP A 110 -14.71 -22.87 4.51
N LYS A 111 -15.56 -21.84 4.53
CA LYS A 111 -15.39 -20.61 3.77
C LYS A 111 -15.50 -19.37 4.65
N ALA A 112 -14.64 -18.38 4.35
CA ALA A 112 -14.65 -17.11 5.05
C ALA A 112 -14.31 -15.91 4.15
N VAL A 113 -14.83 -14.75 4.54
CA VAL A 113 -14.31 -13.43 4.17
C VAL A 113 -13.55 -12.92 5.38
N ILE A 114 -12.29 -12.54 5.19
CA ILE A 114 -11.41 -12.06 6.27
C ILE A 114 -11.03 -10.61 6.00
N THR A 115 -11.04 -9.77 7.04
CA THR A 115 -10.70 -8.36 6.93
C THR A 115 -9.22 -8.10 7.15
N VAL A 116 -8.72 -7.04 6.53
CA VAL A 116 -7.38 -6.50 6.72
C VAL A 116 -7.43 -4.97 6.79
N PRO A 117 -6.48 -4.32 7.45
CA PRO A 117 -6.30 -2.88 7.33
C PRO A 117 -6.22 -2.45 5.87
N ALA A 118 -6.79 -1.30 5.52
CA ALA A 118 -6.79 -0.83 4.13
C ALA A 118 -5.37 -0.59 3.62
N TYR A 119 -4.49 -0.17 4.50
CA TYR A 119 -3.08 0.16 4.20
C TYR A 119 -2.14 -1.05 4.25
N PHE A 120 -2.65 -2.28 4.45
CA PHE A 120 -1.85 -3.50 4.32
C PHE A 120 -1.31 -3.65 2.90
N ASN A 121 -0.01 -3.91 2.81
CA ASN A 121 0.66 -4.22 1.55
C ASN A 121 0.33 -5.65 1.07
N ASP A 122 0.80 -6.00 -0.12
CA ASP A 122 0.56 -7.31 -0.73
C ASP A 122 1.02 -8.49 0.13
N ALA A 123 2.17 -8.37 0.81
CA ALA A 123 2.70 -9.42 1.68
C ALA A 123 1.84 -9.70 2.91
N GLU A 124 1.35 -8.62 3.54
CA GLU A 124 0.49 -8.72 4.71
C GLU A 124 -0.87 -9.32 4.34
N ARG A 125 -1.40 -8.97 3.16
CA ARG A 125 -2.63 -9.54 2.58
C ARG A 125 -2.47 -11.02 2.27
N GLN A 126 -1.37 -11.39 1.61
CA GLN A 126 -1.07 -12.79 1.29
C GLN A 126 -0.85 -13.61 2.57
N ALA A 127 -0.12 -13.09 3.56
CA ALA A 127 0.08 -13.72 4.86
C ALA A 127 -1.26 -13.96 5.60
N THR A 128 -2.19 -13.02 5.51
CA THR A 128 -3.54 -13.18 6.08
C THR A 128 -4.33 -14.27 5.36
N LYS A 129 -4.25 -14.33 4.04
CA LYS A 129 -4.87 -15.39 3.24
C LYS A 129 -4.28 -16.77 3.56
N ASP A 130 -2.97 -16.85 3.74
CA ASP A 130 -2.26 -18.07 4.12
C ASP A 130 -2.66 -18.53 5.54
N ALA A 131 -2.80 -17.60 6.49
CA ALA A 131 -3.31 -17.90 7.82
C ALA A 131 -4.72 -18.53 7.77
N GLY A 132 -5.59 -18.02 6.90
CA GLY A 132 -6.91 -18.60 6.66
C GLY A 132 -6.82 -20.04 6.16
N LYS A 133 -5.95 -20.32 5.18
CA LYS A 133 -5.71 -21.67 4.66
C LYS A 133 -5.16 -22.62 5.73
N ILE A 134 -4.20 -22.17 6.54
CA ILE A 134 -3.64 -22.94 7.66
C ILE A 134 -4.73 -23.28 8.68
N ALA A 135 -5.70 -22.37 8.90
CA ALA A 135 -6.86 -22.61 9.76
C ALA A 135 -7.91 -23.53 9.14
N GLY A 136 -7.72 -24.00 7.92
CA GLY A 136 -8.67 -24.84 7.20
C GLY A 136 -9.88 -24.07 6.67
N LEU A 137 -9.68 -22.81 6.27
CA LEU A 137 -10.68 -21.95 5.64
C LEU A 137 -10.27 -21.65 4.18
N GLU A 138 -11.21 -21.82 3.27
CA GLU A 138 -11.12 -21.23 1.94
C GLU A 138 -11.43 -19.72 2.06
N VAL A 139 -10.44 -18.89 1.83
CA VAL A 139 -10.59 -17.42 1.89
C VAL A 139 -11.15 -16.93 0.56
N GLU A 140 -12.45 -16.72 0.51
CA GLU A 140 -13.16 -16.29 -0.69
C GLU A 140 -12.82 -14.85 -1.08
N ARG A 141 -12.57 -14.00 -0.07
CA ARG A 141 -12.14 -12.61 -0.24
C ARG A 141 -11.38 -12.11 0.97
N ILE A 142 -10.35 -11.30 0.71
CA ILE A 142 -9.77 -10.35 1.66
C ILE A 142 -10.45 -9.01 1.40
N ILE A 143 -11.00 -8.38 2.44
CA ILE A 143 -11.70 -7.09 2.35
C ILE A 143 -11.07 -6.09 3.32
N ASN A 144 -10.96 -4.83 2.91
CA ASN A 144 -10.44 -3.78 3.78
C ASN A 144 -11.40 -3.46 4.93
N GLU A 145 -10.88 -3.27 6.14
CA GLU A 145 -11.66 -2.99 7.35
C GLU A 145 -12.59 -1.78 7.21
N PRO A 146 -12.12 -0.60 6.75
CA PRO A 146 -13.01 0.54 6.56
C PRO A 146 -14.06 0.32 5.46
N THR A 147 -13.73 -0.45 4.45
CA THR A 147 -14.66 -0.81 3.37
C THR A 147 -15.76 -1.74 3.88
N ALA A 148 -15.41 -2.73 4.70
CA ALA A 148 -16.36 -3.60 5.36
C ALA A 148 -17.28 -2.80 6.31
N ALA A 149 -16.72 -1.86 7.07
CA ALA A 149 -17.51 -1.00 7.95
C ALA A 149 -18.50 -0.13 7.19
N ALA A 150 -18.09 0.46 6.06
CA ALA A 150 -18.98 1.23 5.20
C ALA A 150 -20.10 0.37 4.60
N LEU A 151 -19.78 -0.87 4.20
CA LEU A 151 -20.77 -1.82 3.69
C LEU A 151 -21.83 -2.15 4.75
N ALA A 152 -21.43 -2.39 6.00
CA ALA A 152 -22.38 -2.62 7.10
C ALA A 152 -23.21 -1.38 7.44
N TYR A 153 -22.63 -0.18 7.35
CA TYR A 153 -23.32 1.08 7.58
C TYR A 153 -24.34 1.40 6.49
N GLY A 154 -23.97 1.17 5.21
CA GLY A 154 -24.75 1.61 4.06
C GLY A 154 -25.74 0.60 3.51
N LEU A 155 -25.79 -0.63 4.04
CA LEU A 155 -26.60 -1.71 3.49
C LEU A 155 -28.10 -1.36 3.37
N ASP A 156 -28.62 -0.60 4.31
CA ASP A 156 -30.01 -0.13 4.36
C ASP A 156 -30.21 1.27 3.76
N LYS A 157 -29.18 1.87 3.14
CA LYS A 157 -29.16 3.24 2.66
C LYS A 157 -28.86 3.37 1.16
N THR A 158 -29.12 2.33 0.41
CA THR A 158 -28.79 2.23 -1.03
C THR A 158 -29.43 3.30 -1.92
N ASP A 159 -30.48 3.97 -1.43
CA ASP A 159 -31.19 5.02 -2.17
C ASP A 159 -30.60 6.42 -2.00
N LYS A 160 -29.47 6.56 -1.31
CA LYS A 160 -28.81 7.85 -1.03
C LYS A 160 -27.40 7.88 -1.58
N ASP A 161 -27.06 9.00 -2.22
CA ASP A 161 -25.68 9.32 -2.56
C ASP A 161 -25.04 10.00 -1.34
N GLU A 162 -24.11 9.33 -0.69
CA GLU A 162 -23.41 9.84 0.50
C GLU A 162 -21.88 9.67 0.34
N LYS A 163 -21.12 10.71 0.72
CA LYS A 163 -19.68 10.62 0.89
C LYS A 163 -19.36 10.42 2.36
N VAL A 164 -18.74 9.28 2.65
CA VAL A 164 -18.51 8.80 4.00
C VAL A 164 -17.01 8.78 4.30
N LEU A 165 -16.61 9.35 5.42
CA LEU A 165 -15.27 9.19 5.97
C LEU A 165 -15.32 8.09 7.04
N VAL A 166 -14.58 7.01 6.83
CA VAL A 166 -14.38 5.96 7.82
C VAL A 166 -13.04 6.18 8.50
N PHE A 167 -13.07 6.39 9.82
CA PHE A 167 -11.91 6.59 10.67
C PHE A 167 -11.76 5.36 11.57
N ASP A 168 -10.81 4.50 11.24
CA ASP A 168 -10.58 3.23 11.93
C ASP A 168 -9.31 3.31 12.78
N LEU A 169 -9.46 3.42 14.10
CA LEU A 169 -8.37 3.37 15.06
C LEU A 169 -8.50 2.12 15.92
N GLY A 170 -7.86 1.06 15.46
CA GLY A 170 -7.85 -0.25 16.11
C GLY A 170 -6.87 -0.36 17.26
N GLY A 171 -6.51 -1.59 17.62
CA GLY A 171 -5.53 -1.88 18.65
C GLY A 171 -4.09 -1.63 18.22
N GLY A 172 -3.79 -1.81 16.93
CA GLY A 172 -2.42 -1.73 16.41
C GLY A 172 -2.25 -0.91 15.15
N THR A 173 -3.33 -0.59 14.45
CA THR A 173 -3.34 0.10 13.15
C THR A 173 -4.32 1.26 13.16
N PHE A 174 -4.04 2.24 12.34
CA PHE A 174 -4.92 3.35 12.02
C PHE A 174 -5.13 3.42 10.51
N ASP A 175 -6.38 3.43 10.07
CA ASP A 175 -6.79 3.63 8.68
C ASP A 175 -7.84 4.73 8.58
N VAL A 176 -7.78 5.49 7.50
CA VAL A 176 -8.83 6.42 7.11
C VAL A 176 -9.14 6.21 5.64
N SER A 177 -10.43 6.05 5.32
CA SER A 177 -10.89 5.88 3.94
C SER A 177 -12.05 6.81 3.65
N ILE A 178 -12.05 7.34 2.44
CA ILE A 178 -13.16 8.13 1.91
C ILE A 178 -13.89 7.26 0.89
N LEU A 179 -15.18 7.08 1.07
CA LEU A 179 -16.02 6.29 0.19
C LEU A 179 -17.18 7.13 -0.34
N GLU A 180 -17.60 6.81 -1.55
CA GLU A 180 -18.85 7.26 -2.13
C GLU A 180 -19.83 6.08 -2.18
N LEU A 181 -21.01 6.27 -1.60
CA LEU A 181 -22.08 5.30 -1.54
C LEU A 181 -23.23 5.82 -2.39
N GLY A 182 -23.77 5.02 -3.31
CA GLY A 182 -24.91 5.39 -4.13
C GLY A 182 -25.37 4.24 -5.01
N ASP A 183 -26.67 4.09 -5.21
CA ASP A 183 -27.29 3.06 -6.08
C ASP A 183 -26.75 1.63 -5.83
N GLY A 184 -26.45 1.28 -4.57
CA GLY A 184 -25.86 -0.01 -4.21
C GLY A 184 -24.36 -0.16 -4.52
N VAL A 185 -23.70 0.88 -5.03
CA VAL A 185 -22.26 0.90 -5.26
C VAL A 185 -21.55 1.52 -4.05
N PHE A 186 -20.52 0.85 -3.59
CA PHE A 186 -19.61 1.30 -2.52
C PHE A 186 -18.24 1.48 -3.15
N GLU A 187 -17.86 2.69 -3.47
CA GLU A 187 -16.60 3.02 -4.13
C GLU A 187 -15.65 3.72 -3.16
N VAL A 188 -14.46 3.16 -2.97
CA VAL A 188 -13.38 3.82 -2.22
C VAL A 188 -12.74 4.85 -3.14
N LEU A 189 -12.76 6.12 -2.74
CA LEU A 189 -12.13 7.21 -3.47
C LEU A 189 -10.65 7.35 -3.09
N SER A 190 -10.34 7.18 -1.81
CA SER A 190 -8.97 7.23 -1.29
C SER A 190 -8.85 6.50 0.03
N THR A 191 -7.62 6.08 0.34
CA THR A 191 -7.26 5.51 1.64
C THR A 191 -5.86 5.99 2.06
N ALA A 192 -5.67 6.17 3.35
CA ALA A 192 -4.38 6.46 3.97
C ALA A 192 -4.34 5.85 5.38
N GLY A 193 -3.16 5.70 6.00
CA GLY A 193 -3.09 5.08 7.30
C GLY A 193 -1.70 5.12 7.95
N ASP A 194 -1.64 4.53 9.14
CA ASP A 194 -0.42 4.28 9.92
C ASP A 194 -0.59 2.91 10.60
N ASN A 195 0.04 1.89 10.05
CA ASN A 195 -0.11 0.52 10.54
C ASN A 195 0.60 0.28 11.90
N LYS A 196 1.35 1.26 12.42
CA LYS A 196 1.99 1.22 13.75
C LYS A 196 1.43 2.27 14.70
N LEU A 197 0.16 2.56 14.57
CA LEU A 197 -0.56 3.47 15.44
C LEU A 197 -1.88 2.84 15.86
N GLY A 198 -2.04 2.58 17.15
CA GLY A 198 -3.27 2.00 17.68
C GLY A 198 -3.31 2.00 19.19
N GLY A 199 -4.29 1.31 19.75
CA GLY A 199 -4.55 1.24 21.20
C GLY A 199 -3.36 0.77 22.02
N ASP A 200 -2.50 -0.11 21.47
CA ASP A 200 -1.29 -0.58 22.14
C ASP A 200 -0.29 0.57 22.39
N ASP A 201 -0.24 1.57 21.50
CA ASP A 201 0.62 2.74 21.64
C ASP A 201 0.06 3.70 22.73
N PHE A 202 -1.28 3.80 22.81
CA PHE A 202 -1.93 4.52 23.91
C PHE A 202 -1.73 3.83 25.26
N ASP A 203 -1.67 2.50 25.30
CA ASP A 203 -1.29 1.77 26.51
C ASP A 203 0.17 2.02 26.87
N GLN A 204 1.06 2.06 25.88
CA GLN A 204 2.50 2.26 26.10
C GLN A 204 2.80 3.62 26.75
N VAL A 205 2.14 4.70 26.36
CA VAL A 205 2.37 6.01 27.03
C VAL A 205 1.94 6.00 28.51
N ILE A 206 0.91 5.22 28.87
CA ILE A 206 0.53 5.02 30.28
C ILE A 206 1.60 4.18 30.98
N ILE A 207 2.07 3.09 30.38
CA ILE A 207 3.12 2.24 30.94
C ILE A 207 4.38 3.06 31.23
N ASP A 208 4.84 3.83 30.24
CA ASP A 208 6.03 4.68 30.37
C ASP A 208 5.88 5.71 31.50
N TYR A 209 4.70 6.31 31.62
CA TYR A 209 4.38 7.20 32.72
C TYR A 209 4.44 6.50 34.10
N LEU A 210 3.83 5.31 34.22
CA LEU A 210 3.84 4.54 35.45
C LEU A 210 5.24 4.09 35.86
N VAL A 211 6.05 3.63 34.90
CA VAL A 211 7.45 3.26 35.12
C VAL A 211 8.27 4.46 35.60
N ALA A 212 8.09 5.63 34.97
CA ALA A 212 8.79 6.84 35.36
C ALA A 212 8.43 7.33 36.76
N GLU A 213 7.13 7.35 37.12
CA GLU A 213 6.67 7.74 38.47
C GLU A 213 7.16 6.75 39.51
N PHE A 214 7.05 5.45 39.28
CA PHE A 214 7.54 4.44 40.20
C PHE A 214 9.05 4.52 40.42
N LYS A 215 9.84 4.72 39.36
CA LYS A 215 11.29 4.91 39.45
C LYS A 215 11.68 6.16 40.23
N LYS A 216 10.93 7.25 40.08
CA LYS A 216 11.13 8.50 40.81
C LYS A 216 10.88 8.33 42.34
N GLU A 217 9.87 7.55 42.71
CA GLU A 217 9.49 7.35 44.10
C GLU A 217 10.33 6.28 44.81
N ASN A 218 10.63 5.18 44.13
CA ASN A 218 11.21 3.98 44.71
C ASN A 218 12.65 3.68 44.24
N GLY A 219 13.18 4.41 43.25
CA GLY A 219 14.49 4.15 42.66
C GLY A 219 14.61 2.86 41.84
N VAL A 220 13.50 2.13 41.64
CA VAL A 220 13.45 0.85 40.93
C VAL A 220 12.84 1.02 39.56
N ASP A 221 13.48 0.42 38.56
CA ASP A 221 13.03 0.46 37.16
C ASP A 221 12.23 -0.80 36.83
N LEU A 222 10.91 -0.67 36.73
CA LEU A 222 9.99 -1.77 36.45
C LEU A 222 10.12 -2.29 35.00
N SER A 223 10.75 -1.53 34.08
CA SER A 223 10.91 -1.95 32.68
C SER A 223 11.83 -3.17 32.51
N GLN A 224 12.63 -3.49 33.53
CA GLN A 224 13.55 -4.61 33.54
C GLN A 224 12.90 -5.93 34.03
N ASP A 225 11.70 -5.87 34.60
CA ASP A 225 10.95 -7.02 35.10
C ASP A 225 9.78 -7.36 34.16
N LYS A 226 9.87 -8.52 33.50
CA LYS A 226 8.86 -8.99 32.55
C LYS A 226 7.48 -9.20 33.19
N MET A 227 7.42 -9.66 34.45
CA MET A 227 6.16 -9.87 35.16
C MET A 227 5.54 -8.53 35.56
N ALA A 228 6.34 -7.58 36.01
CA ALA A 228 5.89 -6.22 36.30
C ALA A 228 5.37 -5.55 35.04
N LEU A 229 6.09 -5.64 33.90
CA LEU A 229 5.66 -5.09 32.62
C LEU A 229 4.31 -5.66 32.14
N GLN A 230 4.08 -6.97 32.30
CA GLN A 230 2.79 -7.54 31.90
C GLN A 230 1.64 -7.02 32.77
N ARG A 231 1.89 -6.90 34.08
CA ARG A 231 0.90 -6.31 35.00
C ARG A 231 0.64 -4.84 34.70
N LEU A 232 1.68 -4.09 34.31
CA LEU A 232 1.54 -2.69 33.86
C LEU A 232 0.73 -2.60 32.56
N LYS A 233 0.93 -3.50 31.59
CA LYS A 233 0.14 -3.56 30.36
C LYS A 233 -1.34 -3.76 30.63
N ASP A 234 -1.69 -4.75 31.44
CA ASP A 234 -3.09 -5.03 31.79
C ASP A 234 -3.73 -3.84 32.52
N ALA A 235 -2.99 -3.22 33.43
CA ALA A 235 -3.46 -2.05 34.16
C ALA A 235 -3.61 -0.80 33.28
N ALA A 236 -2.69 -0.60 32.33
CA ALA A 236 -2.73 0.50 31.38
C ALA A 236 -3.92 0.36 30.41
N GLU A 237 -4.13 -0.84 29.82
CA GLU A 237 -5.28 -1.11 28.97
C GLU A 237 -6.60 -0.87 29.71
N LYS A 238 -6.68 -1.34 30.97
CA LYS A 238 -7.86 -1.09 31.81
C LYS A 238 -8.05 0.40 32.07
N ALA A 239 -7.01 1.11 32.47
CA ALA A 239 -7.08 2.55 32.74
C ALA A 239 -7.50 3.34 31.49
N LYS A 240 -6.95 3.03 30.32
CA LYS A 240 -7.36 3.62 29.03
C LYS A 240 -8.86 3.45 28.79
N LYS A 241 -9.38 2.23 28.98
CA LYS A 241 -10.80 1.92 28.84
C LYS A 241 -11.65 2.68 29.84
N ASP A 242 -11.28 2.66 31.12
CA ASP A 242 -11.99 3.37 32.21
C ASP A 242 -12.06 4.87 31.92
N LEU A 243 -10.95 5.50 31.50
CA LEU A 243 -10.87 6.93 31.21
C LEU A 243 -11.67 7.37 29.97
N SER A 244 -12.13 6.44 29.16
CA SER A 244 -13.12 6.74 28.10
C SER A 244 -14.50 7.05 28.69
N GLY A 245 -14.84 6.49 29.86
CA GLY A 245 -16.12 6.70 30.54
C GLY A 245 -16.05 7.65 31.75
N VAL A 246 -14.92 7.66 32.50
CA VAL A 246 -14.76 8.45 33.72
C VAL A 246 -13.65 9.47 33.62
N SER A 247 -13.64 10.49 34.51
CA SER A 247 -12.64 11.56 34.49
C SER A 247 -11.32 11.18 35.15
N GLN A 248 -11.31 10.14 36.01
CA GLN A 248 -10.12 9.61 36.65
C GLN A 248 -10.29 8.14 37.00
N THR A 249 -9.18 7.42 37.09
CA THR A 249 -9.14 6.01 37.54
C THR A 249 -7.94 5.79 38.44
N GLN A 250 -8.07 4.87 39.41
CA GLN A 250 -6.97 4.47 40.28
C GLN A 250 -6.32 3.21 39.73
N ILE A 251 -5.01 3.27 39.55
CA ILE A 251 -4.17 2.12 39.18
C ILE A 251 -3.49 1.67 40.48
N SER A 252 -3.81 0.44 40.92
CA SER A 252 -3.24 -0.16 42.14
C SER A 252 -2.68 -1.54 41.80
N LEU A 253 -1.37 -1.68 41.93
CA LEU A 253 -0.63 -2.92 41.66
C LEU A 253 0.18 -3.29 42.92
N PRO A 254 -0.42 -4.01 43.90
CA PRO A 254 0.26 -4.44 45.09
C PRO A 254 1.36 -5.46 44.75
N PHE A 255 2.46 -5.43 45.45
CA PHE A 255 3.60 -6.34 45.32
C PHE A 255 4.15 -6.36 43.87
N ILE A 256 4.29 -5.17 43.26
CA ILE A 256 4.77 -5.04 41.88
C ILE A 256 6.27 -5.30 41.76
N SER A 257 7.03 -5.02 42.83
CA SER A 257 8.46 -5.23 42.95
C SER A 257 8.88 -5.42 44.42
N ALA A 258 10.18 -5.67 44.62
CA ALA A 258 10.78 -5.75 45.96
C ALA A 258 11.90 -4.70 46.11
N GLY A 259 11.90 -4.00 47.21
CA GLY A 259 12.95 -3.07 47.61
C GLY A 259 13.77 -3.61 48.81
N GLU A 260 14.79 -2.87 49.25
CA GLU A 260 15.64 -3.22 50.38
C GLU A 260 14.85 -3.40 51.69
N ASN A 261 13.73 -2.66 51.84
CA ASN A 261 12.90 -2.63 53.04
C ASN A 261 11.62 -3.48 52.95
N GLY A 262 11.49 -4.30 51.90
CA GLY A 262 10.31 -5.15 51.70
C GLY A 262 9.60 -4.94 50.36
N PRO A 263 8.37 -5.45 50.23
CA PRO A 263 7.63 -5.36 48.98
C PRO A 263 7.23 -3.91 48.64
N LEU A 264 7.28 -3.58 47.39
CA LEU A 264 6.89 -2.28 46.83
C LEU A 264 5.55 -2.40 46.08
N HIS A 265 4.75 -1.35 46.19
CA HIS A 265 3.42 -1.24 45.62
C HIS A 265 3.36 -0.03 44.69
N LEU A 266 2.63 -0.14 43.59
CA LEU A 266 2.35 1.00 42.73
C LEU A 266 0.90 1.45 42.97
N GLU A 267 0.72 2.72 43.34
CA GLU A 267 -0.59 3.35 43.46
C GLU A 267 -0.56 4.71 42.76
N VAL A 268 -1.29 4.84 41.66
CA VAL A 268 -1.36 6.08 40.89
C VAL A 268 -2.80 6.41 40.55
N ASN A 269 -3.20 7.65 40.81
CA ASN A 269 -4.45 8.21 40.31
C ASN A 269 -4.18 8.86 38.96
N LEU A 270 -4.69 8.27 37.89
CA LEU A 270 -4.56 8.80 36.53
C LEU A 270 -5.84 9.53 36.15
N THR A 271 -5.71 10.80 35.76
CA THR A 271 -6.84 11.59 35.25
C THR A 271 -6.92 11.49 33.72
N ARG A 272 -8.13 11.66 33.16
CA ARG A 272 -8.33 11.76 31.72
C ARG A 272 -7.47 12.86 31.11
N SER A 273 -7.42 14.05 31.71
CA SER A 273 -6.59 15.16 31.22
C SER A 273 -5.10 14.81 31.15
N LYS A 274 -4.58 14.04 32.14
CA LYS A 274 -3.19 13.58 32.09
C LYS A 274 -2.97 12.53 30.99
N PHE A 275 -3.89 11.60 30.82
CA PHE A 275 -3.86 10.64 29.71
C PHE A 275 -3.91 11.32 28.34
N GLU A 276 -4.77 12.32 28.17
CA GLU A 276 -4.88 13.13 26.95
C GLU A 276 -3.58 13.91 26.67
N GLU A 277 -2.94 14.48 27.69
CA GLU A 277 -1.63 15.11 27.57
C GLU A 277 -0.56 14.11 27.10
N LEU A 278 -0.50 12.93 27.69
CA LEU A 278 0.46 11.87 27.34
C LEU A 278 0.26 11.34 25.92
N SER A 279 -0.98 11.27 25.45
CA SER A 279 -1.35 10.69 24.15
C SER A 279 -1.54 11.73 23.03
N ASP A 280 -1.37 13.02 23.27
CA ASP A 280 -1.61 14.09 22.30
C ASP A 280 -0.82 13.89 20.98
N SER A 281 0.43 13.45 21.06
CA SER A 281 1.25 13.18 19.88
C SER A 281 0.67 12.03 19.00
N LEU A 282 0.10 11.00 19.64
CA LEU A 282 -0.53 9.88 18.94
C LEU A 282 -1.82 10.34 18.23
N ILE A 283 -2.61 11.18 18.89
CA ILE A 283 -3.83 11.74 18.30
C ILE A 283 -3.48 12.60 17.07
N ARG A 284 -2.44 13.45 17.17
CA ARG A 284 -1.99 14.27 16.03
C ARG A 284 -1.53 13.43 14.84
N ARG A 285 -0.88 12.28 15.10
CA ARG A 285 -0.46 11.36 14.04
C ARG A 285 -1.64 10.84 13.22
N THR A 286 -2.84 10.72 13.78
CA THR A 286 -4.02 10.29 13.02
C THR A 286 -4.54 11.39 12.08
N MET A 287 -4.28 12.66 12.36
CA MET A 287 -4.83 13.78 11.59
C MET A 287 -4.11 13.98 10.24
N GLU A 288 -2.84 13.61 10.15
CA GLU A 288 -2.07 13.78 8.91
C GLU A 288 -2.54 12.82 7.79
N PRO A 289 -2.67 11.50 8.02
CA PRO A 289 -3.29 10.61 7.04
C PRO A 289 -4.75 11.00 6.71
N THR A 290 -5.49 11.54 7.69
CA THR A 290 -6.86 12.01 7.47
C THR A 290 -6.91 13.15 6.44
N ARG A 291 -6.03 14.15 6.57
CA ARG A 291 -5.89 15.24 5.60
C ARG A 291 -5.42 14.73 4.24
N GLN A 292 -4.51 13.76 4.25
CA GLN A 292 -3.99 13.17 3.01
C GLN A 292 -5.10 12.45 2.25
N ALA A 293 -5.92 11.64 2.92
CA ALA A 293 -7.05 10.97 2.29
C ALA A 293 -8.05 11.98 1.69
N MET A 294 -8.37 13.05 2.41
CA MET A 294 -9.25 14.13 1.91
C MET A 294 -8.67 14.79 0.66
N LYS A 295 -7.36 15.10 0.67
CA LYS A 295 -6.65 15.69 -0.47
C LYS A 295 -6.64 14.76 -1.69
N ASP A 296 -6.36 13.47 -1.48
CA ASP A 296 -6.30 12.47 -2.55
C ASP A 296 -7.67 12.23 -3.19
N ALA A 297 -8.75 12.28 -2.39
CA ALA A 297 -10.12 12.23 -2.89
C ALA A 297 -10.56 13.54 -3.60
N GLY A 298 -9.77 14.61 -3.50
CA GLY A 298 -10.13 15.92 -4.05
C GLY A 298 -11.32 16.58 -3.36
N LEU A 299 -11.58 16.23 -2.09
CA LEU A 299 -12.75 16.68 -1.33
C LEU A 299 -12.37 17.69 -0.25
N THR A 300 -13.34 18.50 0.10
CA THR A 300 -13.32 19.42 1.25
C THR A 300 -14.16 18.85 2.40
N ASN A 301 -13.99 19.38 3.61
CA ASN A 301 -14.77 18.94 4.77
C ASN A 301 -16.30 19.08 4.55
N SER A 302 -16.74 20.02 3.74
CA SER A 302 -18.16 20.21 3.42
C SER A 302 -18.74 19.11 2.51
N ASP A 303 -17.89 18.39 1.79
CA ASP A 303 -18.30 17.34 0.87
C ASP A 303 -18.53 15.98 1.59
N ILE A 304 -18.08 15.86 2.82
CA ILE A 304 -18.30 14.66 3.64
C ILE A 304 -19.72 14.73 4.25
N ASP A 305 -20.52 13.72 4.03
CA ASP A 305 -21.87 13.62 4.60
C ASP A 305 -21.87 12.98 5.97
N GLU A 306 -21.11 11.91 6.17
CA GLU A 306 -21.05 11.16 7.42
C GLU A 306 -19.60 10.79 7.79
N VAL A 307 -19.36 10.70 9.11
CA VAL A 307 -18.11 10.22 9.68
C VAL A 307 -18.39 8.98 10.52
N ILE A 308 -17.81 7.85 10.16
CA ILE A 308 -17.97 6.57 10.85
C ILE A 308 -16.71 6.28 11.65
N LEU A 309 -16.86 6.04 12.95
CA LEU A 309 -15.77 5.63 13.82
C LEU A 309 -15.74 4.13 13.97
N VAL A 310 -14.57 3.56 13.73
CA VAL A 310 -14.30 2.12 13.78
C VAL A 310 -13.10 1.85 14.68
N GLY A 311 -13.05 0.68 15.28
CA GLY A 311 -11.99 0.30 16.21
C GLY A 311 -12.20 0.82 17.64
N GLY A 312 -11.84 0.01 18.63
CA GLY A 312 -12.11 0.31 20.04
C GLY A 312 -11.42 1.58 20.57
N SER A 313 -10.30 2.00 19.95
CA SER A 313 -9.56 3.20 20.36
C SER A 313 -10.26 4.51 19.95
N THR A 314 -11.23 4.47 19.04
CA THR A 314 -12.09 5.62 18.73
C THR A 314 -13.06 5.99 19.86
N ARG A 315 -13.17 5.14 20.88
CA ARG A 315 -13.95 5.46 22.10
C ARG A 315 -13.25 6.49 22.99
N ILE A 316 -11.97 6.77 22.77
CA ILE A 316 -11.21 7.80 23.49
C ILE A 316 -11.80 9.18 23.17
N PRO A 317 -12.30 9.96 24.18
CA PRO A 317 -12.98 11.23 23.93
C PRO A 317 -12.14 12.22 23.13
N ALA A 318 -10.84 12.32 23.43
CA ALA A 318 -9.93 13.24 22.73
C ALA A 318 -9.77 12.87 21.23
N VAL A 319 -9.86 11.60 20.88
CA VAL A 319 -9.87 11.15 19.47
C VAL A 319 -11.15 11.63 18.78
N GLN A 320 -12.32 11.44 19.40
CA GLN A 320 -13.61 11.89 18.84
C GLN A 320 -13.63 13.41 18.62
N GLU A 321 -13.16 14.17 19.62
CA GLU A 321 -13.07 15.63 19.52
C GLU A 321 -12.08 16.08 18.42
N ALA A 322 -10.95 15.38 18.26
CA ALA A 322 -9.99 15.68 17.21
C ALA A 322 -10.59 15.46 15.81
N VAL A 323 -11.28 14.35 15.59
CA VAL A 323 -11.96 14.04 14.32
C VAL A 323 -13.06 15.06 14.05
N LYS A 324 -13.90 15.37 15.03
CA LYS A 324 -14.95 16.39 14.93
C LYS A 324 -14.38 17.76 14.56
N LYS A 325 -13.28 18.15 15.19
CA LYS A 325 -12.61 19.43 14.93
C LYS A 325 -12.00 19.47 13.53
N GLU A 326 -11.38 18.35 13.08
CA GLU A 326 -10.72 18.27 11.78
C GLU A 326 -11.73 18.31 10.63
N ILE A 327 -12.81 17.52 10.72
CA ILE A 327 -13.80 17.37 9.65
C ILE A 327 -14.97 18.38 9.78
N GLY A 328 -15.21 18.88 10.99
CA GLY A 328 -16.32 19.81 11.24
C GLY A 328 -17.69 19.14 11.37
N LYS A 329 -17.72 17.80 11.49
CA LYS A 329 -18.95 17.00 11.65
C LYS A 329 -18.89 16.13 12.91
N GLU A 330 -20.05 15.93 13.52
CA GLU A 330 -20.22 14.98 14.64
C GLU A 330 -20.10 13.55 14.09
N PRO A 331 -19.23 12.69 14.64
CA PRO A 331 -19.16 11.30 14.22
C PRO A 331 -20.47 10.55 14.48
N ASN A 332 -20.81 9.64 13.58
CA ASN A 332 -21.98 8.78 13.69
C ASN A 332 -21.83 7.82 14.88
N LYS A 333 -22.88 7.71 15.68
CA LYS A 333 -22.92 6.86 16.88
C LYS A 333 -23.83 5.62 16.71
N GLY A 334 -24.34 5.40 15.49
CA GLY A 334 -25.27 4.32 15.20
C GLY A 334 -24.65 2.94 15.01
N VAL A 335 -23.31 2.88 14.81
CA VAL A 335 -22.59 1.62 14.60
C VAL A 335 -21.75 1.26 15.84
N ASN A 336 -21.63 -0.05 16.12
CA ASN A 336 -20.71 -0.53 17.14
C ASN A 336 -19.30 -0.65 16.52
N PRO A 337 -18.32 0.17 16.95
CA PRO A 337 -16.99 0.20 16.37
C PRO A 337 -16.19 -1.11 16.52
N ASP A 338 -16.59 -2.01 17.43
CA ASP A 338 -15.91 -3.29 17.65
C ASP A 338 -16.49 -4.44 16.81
N GLU A 339 -17.63 -4.24 16.12
CA GLU A 339 -18.38 -5.31 15.44
C GLU A 339 -18.66 -4.99 13.97
N VAL A 340 -18.74 -3.72 13.61
CA VAL A 340 -19.20 -3.27 12.29
C VAL A 340 -18.37 -3.83 11.15
N VAL A 341 -17.07 -4.02 11.35
CA VAL A 341 -16.11 -4.58 10.38
C VAL A 341 -16.47 -6.05 10.09
N ALA A 342 -16.65 -6.85 11.13
CA ALA A 342 -17.04 -8.26 10.98
C ALA A 342 -18.42 -8.40 10.33
N MET A 343 -19.36 -7.51 10.67
CA MET A 343 -20.70 -7.48 10.04
C MET A 343 -20.58 -7.23 8.53
N GLY A 344 -19.75 -6.26 8.10
CA GLY A 344 -19.49 -5.99 6.70
C GLY A 344 -18.83 -7.18 5.97
N ALA A 345 -17.95 -7.89 6.63
CA ALA A 345 -17.35 -9.11 6.08
C ALA A 345 -18.39 -10.21 5.83
N ALA A 346 -19.39 -10.39 6.74
CA ALA A 346 -20.48 -11.33 6.54
C ALA A 346 -21.42 -10.91 5.40
N ILE A 347 -21.72 -9.61 5.28
CA ILE A 347 -22.49 -9.06 4.17
C ILE A 347 -21.77 -9.34 2.84
N GLN A 348 -20.46 -9.14 2.78
CA GLN A 348 -19.65 -9.48 1.60
C GLN A 348 -19.71 -10.98 1.28
N GLY A 349 -19.77 -11.84 2.30
CA GLY A 349 -20.05 -13.28 2.14
C GLY A 349 -21.39 -13.52 1.47
N GLY A 350 -22.44 -12.80 1.89
CA GLY A 350 -23.77 -12.84 1.28
C GLY A 350 -23.80 -12.33 -0.16
N VAL A 351 -23.00 -11.32 -0.49
CA VAL A 351 -22.84 -10.86 -1.89
C VAL A 351 -22.22 -11.97 -2.75
N ILE A 352 -21.21 -12.68 -2.23
CA ILE A 352 -20.54 -13.78 -2.95
C ILE A 352 -21.49 -14.97 -3.18
N THR A 353 -22.34 -15.31 -2.20
CA THR A 353 -23.34 -16.38 -2.34
C THR A 353 -24.57 -15.99 -3.15
N GLY A 354 -24.79 -14.68 -3.37
CA GLY A 354 -25.97 -14.14 -4.05
C GLY A 354 -27.19 -13.97 -3.14
N ASP A 355 -27.01 -14.12 -1.82
CA ASP A 355 -28.04 -13.85 -0.81
C ASP A 355 -28.30 -12.35 -0.68
N VAL A 356 -27.24 -11.53 -0.76
CA VAL A 356 -27.31 -10.07 -0.89
C VAL A 356 -27.15 -9.69 -2.36
N LYS A 357 -28.12 -8.97 -2.89
CA LYS A 357 -28.15 -8.55 -4.31
C LYS A 357 -27.96 -7.04 -4.42
N ASP A 358 -27.61 -6.62 -5.64
CA ASP A 358 -27.53 -5.20 -6.02
C ASP A 358 -26.51 -4.40 -5.18
N VAL A 359 -25.44 -5.07 -4.72
CA VAL A 359 -24.32 -4.47 -4.01
C VAL A 359 -23.03 -4.71 -4.78
N VAL A 360 -22.32 -3.65 -5.10
CA VAL A 360 -20.99 -3.66 -5.75
C VAL A 360 -19.99 -2.93 -4.88
N LEU A 361 -18.88 -3.58 -4.62
CA LEU A 361 -17.79 -3.04 -3.83
C LEU A 361 -16.57 -2.80 -4.71
N LEU A 362 -16.12 -1.57 -4.77
CA LEU A 362 -14.92 -1.13 -5.49
C LEU A 362 -13.90 -0.59 -4.49
N ASP A 363 -12.79 -1.28 -4.36
CA ASP A 363 -11.70 -0.92 -3.47
C ASP A 363 -10.51 -0.33 -4.25
N VAL A 364 -9.48 0.18 -3.58
CA VAL A 364 -8.32 0.82 -4.22
C VAL A 364 -7.00 0.26 -3.73
N THR A 365 -5.95 0.39 -4.55
CA THR A 365 -4.58 0.10 -4.12
C THR A 365 -4.02 1.26 -3.27
N PRO A 366 -3.38 0.98 -2.11
CA PRO A 366 -2.93 2.04 -1.21
C PRO A 366 -1.68 2.78 -1.68
N LEU A 367 -0.85 2.14 -2.52
CA LEU A 367 0.42 2.68 -3.00
C LEU A 367 0.60 2.46 -4.49
N SER A 368 1.37 3.34 -5.14
CA SER A 368 1.74 3.23 -6.55
C SER A 368 2.65 2.02 -6.81
N LEU A 369 2.46 1.39 -7.96
CA LEU A 369 3.20 0.23 -8.42
C LEU A 369 3.87 0.53 -9.76
N GLY A 370 5.10 0.05 -9.93
CA GLY A 370 5.85 0.28 -11.16
C GLY A 370 7.08 -0.58 -11.27
N ILE A 371 7.92 -0.27 -12.25
CA ILE A 371 9.21 -0.93 -12.46
C ILE A 371 10.35 0.07 -12.54
N GLU A 372 11.55 -0.42 -12.25
CA GLU A 372 12.77 0.33 -12.53
C GLU A 372 13.02 0.40 -14.03
N ILE A 373 13.33 1.60 -14.51
CA ILE A 373 13.74 1.85 -15.90
C ILE A 373 15.15 2.45 -15.94
N LEU A 374 15.65 2.68 -17.15
CA LEU A 374 16.98 3.24 -17.40
C LEU A 374 17.23 4.50 -16.55
N GLY A 375 18.42 4.57 -15.94
CA GLY A 375 18.79 5.66 -15.02
C GLY A 375 18.32 5.46 -13.59
N GLY A 376 17.88 4.26 -13.19
CA GLY A 376 17.46 3.95 -11.82
C GLY A 376 16.17 4.67 -11.39
N ARG A 377 15.30 5.01 -12.34
CA ARG A 377 14.01 5.66 -12.10
C ARG A 377 12.89 4.64 -11.93
N MET A 378 11.91 4.97 -11.14
CA MET A 378 10.64 4.26 -11.13
C MET A 378 9.73 4.80 -12.23
N ASN A 379 9.24 3.92 -13.09
CA ASN A 379 8.10 4.20 -13.97
C ASN A 379 6.85 3.60 -13.37
N THR A 380 5.93 4.45 -12.97
CA THR A 380 4.66 4.05 -12.35
C THR A 380 3.69 3.56 -13.44
N LEU A 381 3.17 2.35 -13.27
CA LEU A 381 2.12 1.77 -14.13
C LEU A 381 0.74 1.89 -13.50
N ILE A 382 0.66 1.67 -12.19
CA ILE A 382 -0.59 1.79 -11.43
C ILE A 382 -0.35 2.80 -10.33
N GLU A 383 -1.10 3.88 -10.31
CA GLU A 383 -1.01 4.91 -9.30
C GLU A 383 -1.79 4.51 -8.03
N ARG A 384 -1.38 5.04 -6.87
CA ARG A 384 -2.14 4.86 -5.63
C ARG A 384 -3.59 5.32 -5.80
N ASN A 385 -4.49 4.76 -5.03
CA ASN A 385 -5.93 4.99 -5.12
C ASN A 385 -6.55 4.62 -6.49
N THR A 386 -5.88 3.75 -7.26
CA THR A 386 -6.49 3.12 -8.44
C THR A 386 -7.45 2.03 -8.00
N THR A 387 -8.68 2.06 -8.50
CA THR A 387 -9.73 1.06 -8.22
C THR A 387 -9.27 -0.34 -8.61
N ILE A 388 -9.53 -1.32 -7.77
CA ILE A 388 -9.22 -2.74 -7.97
C ILE A 388 -10.50 -3.59 -8.04
N PRO A 389 -10.49 -4.72 -8.81
CA PRO A 389 -9.37 -5.26 -9.59
C PRO A 389 -9.00 -4.41 -10.80
N THR A 390 -7.72 -4.41 -11.16
CA THR A 390 -7.23 -3.66 -12.33
C THR A 390 -6.08 -4.38 -13.01
N SER A 391 -5.93 -4.15 -14.30
CA SER A 391 -4.80 -4.62 -15.08
C SER A 391 -4.27 -3.50 -15.97
N LYS A 392 -2.98 -3.25 -15.92
CA LYS A 392 -2.31 -2.25 -16.76
C LYS A 392 -1.03 -2.81 -17.35
N SER A 393 -0.84 -2.56 -18.63
CA SER A 393 0.34 -2.97 -19.39
C SER A 393 1.05 -1.78 -19.99
N GLN A 394 2.37 -1.90 -20.10
CA GLN A 394 3.20 -0.95 -20.84
C GLN A 394 4.32 -1.69 -21.58
N ILE A 395 4.64 -1.23 -22.78
CA ILE A 395 5.71 -1.80 -23.60
C ILE A 395 7.02 -1.08 -23.30
N TYR A 396 8.04 -1.85 -23.01
CA TYR A 396 9.42 -1.44 -22.79
C TYR A 396 10.33 -2.06 -23.84
N SER A 397 11.61 -1.71 -23.82
CA SER A 397 12.58 -2.26 -24.77
C SER A 397 13.95 -2.48 -24.10
N THR A 398 14.88 -3.05 -24.84
CA THR A 398 16.26 -3.28 -24.41
C THR A 398 17.06 -1.98 -24.37
N ALA A 399 17.99 -1.87 -23.43
CA ALA A 399 18.85 -0.70 -23.23
C ALA A 399 20.15 -0.75 -24.06
N VAL A 400 20.58 -1.96 -24.47
CA VAL A 400 21.80 -2.18 -25.27
C VAL A 400 21.53 -3.14 -26.42
N ASP A 401 22.40 -3.07 -27.45
CA ASP A 401 22.32 -3.95 -28.62
C ASP A 401 22.54 -5.41 -28.22
N ASN A 402 21.79 -6.32 -28.88
CA ASN A 402 21.88 -7.76 -28.66
C ASN A 402 21.72 -8.22 -27.21
N GLN A 403 20.96 -7.48 -26.40
CA GLN A 403 20.68 -7.81 -25.01
C GLN A 403 19.86 -9.10 -24.93
N PRO A 404 20.38 -10.19 -24.29
CA PRO A 404 19.71 -11.50 -24.31
C PRO A 404 18.61 -11.65 -23.27
N SER A 405 18.54 -10.74 -22.31
CA SER A 405 17.57 -10.76 -21.21
C SER A 405 17.27 -9.37 -20.68
N VAL A 406 16.10 -9.19 -20.06
CA VAL A 406 15.75 -7.99 -19.30
C VAL A 406 15.44 -8.35 -17.85
N ASP A 407 15.95 -7.57 -16.92
CA ASP A 407 15.59 -7.64 -15.51
C ASP A 407 14.36 -6.77 -15.26
N VAL A 408 13.32 -7.35 -14.71
CA VAL A 408 12.13 -6.64 -14.26
C VAL A 408 12.21 -6.48 -12.74
N HIS A 409 12.50 -5.26 -12.32
CA HIS A 409 12.55 -4.87 -10.90
C HIS A 409 11.23 -4.21 -10.53
N VAL A 410 10.40 -4.94 -9.78
CA VAL A 410 9.07 -4.51 -9.38
C VAL A 410 9.16 -3.68 -8.11
N LEU A 411 8.53 -2.50 -8.14
CA LEU A 411 8.63 -1.47 -7.11
C LEU A 411 7.25 -1.04 -6.61
N GLN A 412 7.21 -0.63 -5.35
CA GLN A 412 6.05 0.00 -4.72
C GLN A 412 6.49 1.26 -3.98
N GLY A 413 5.74 2.34 -4.13
CA GLY A 413 5.99 3.62 -3.45
C GLY A 413 5.79 4.83 -4.35
N GLU A 414 6.03 6.02 -3.79
CA GLU A 414 5.72 7.31 -4.42
C GLU A 414 6.96 8.08 -4.87
N ARG A 415 8.16 7.51 -4.69
CA ARG A 415 9.41 8.22 -5.00
C ARG A 415 9.79 8.03 -6.48
N PRO A 416 10.33 9.08 -7.14
CA PRO A 416 10.74 9.01 -8.55
C PRO A 416 11.90 8.03 -8.82
N MET A 417 12.80 7.82 -7.83
CA MET A 417 13.96 6.95 -7.98
C MET A 417 13.68 5.56 -7.43
N ALA A 418 14.09 4.54 -8.18
CA ALA A 418 13.87 3.13 -7.82
C ALA A 418 14.46 2.75 -6.45
N ALA A 419 15.65 3.28 -6.13
CA ALA A 419 16.35 3.00 -4.87
C ALA A 419 15.62 3.52 -3.62
N ASP A 420 14.71 4.48 -3.81
CA ASP A 420 13.96 5.13 -2.73
C ASP A 420 12.56 4.50 -2.55
N ASN A 421 12.24 3.50 -3.36
CA ASN A 421 10.99 2.73 -3.31
C ASN A 421 11.22 1.30 -2.84
N LYS A 422 10.15 0.63 -2.42
CA LYS A 422 10.22 -0.76 -2.00
C LYS A 422 10.35 -1.69 -3.19
N THR A 423 11.32 -2.60 -3.10
CA THR A 423 11.37 -3.76 -3.98
C THR A 423 10.32 -4.79 -3.56
N LEU A 424 9.36 -5.05 -4.43
CA LEU A 424 8.41 -6.16 -4.25
C LEU A 424 8.97 -7.47 -4.80
N GLY A 425 9.78 -7.40 -5.85
CA GLY A 425 10.42 -8.58 -6.43
C GLY A 425 11.30 -8.23 -7.62
N ARG A 426 12.14 -9.20 -8.01
CA ARG A 426 12.94 -9.13 -9.24
C ARG A 426 12.83 -10.44 -9.98
N PHE A 427 12.67 -10.38 -11.28
CA PHE A 427 12.72 -11.54 -12.15
C PHE A 427 13.30 -11.18 -13.52
N GLN A 428 13.74 -12.17 -14.25
CA GLN A 428 14.41 -11.99 -15.51
C GLN A 428 13.64 -12.66 -16.66
N LEU A 429 13.36 -11.91 -17.72
CA LEU A 429 12.91 -12.47 -18.98
C LEU A 429 14.15 -12.75 -19.83
N THR A 430 14.39 -14.02 -20.17
CA THR A 430 15.56 -14.51 -20.92
C THR A 430 15.22 -14.87 -22.34
N ASP A 431 16.26 -15.18 -23.13
CA ASP A 431 16.15 -15.64 -24.53
C ASP A 431 15.49 -14.63 -25.46
N ILE A 432 15.77 -13.36 -25.24
CA ILE A 432 15.41 -12.30 -26.19
C ILE A 432 16.32 -12.45 -27.42
N PRO A 433 15.76 -12.51 -28.64
CA PRO A 433 16.57 -12.61 -29.86
C PRO A 433 17.49 -11.41 -30.01
N PRO A 434 18.71 -11.60 -30.56
CA PRO A 434 19.61 -10.50 -30.87
C PRO A 434 18.93 -9.45 -31.78
N ALA A 435 18.92 -8.22 -31.32
CA ALA A 435 18.36 -7.07 -32.02
C ALA A 435 19.05 -5.79 -31.54
N GLU A 436 18.95 -4.74 -32.34
CA GLU A 436 19.37 -3.41 -31.92
C GLU A 436 18.56 -2.94 -30.69
N ARG A 437 19.18 -2.14 -29.82
CA ARG A 437 18.50 -1.54 -28.67
C ARG A 437 17.22 -0.80 -29.11
N GLY A 438 16.18 -0.86 -28.31
CA GLY A 438 14.91 -0.18 -28.63
C GLY A 438 14.00 -0.92 -29.61
N LYS A 439 14.45 -2.03 -30.26
CA LYS A 439 13.62 -2.82 -31.18
C LYS A 439 12.79 -3.91 -30.50
N PRO A 440 13.32 -4.71 -29.56
CA PRO A 440 12.52 -5.68 -28.83
C PRO A 440 11.36 -5.00 -28.08
N GLN A 441 10.19 -5.61 -28.15
CA GLN A 441 8.99 -5.11 -27.47
C GLN A 441 8.65 -6.02 -26.29
N ILE A 442 8.95 -5.55 -25.09
CA ILE A 442 8.73 -6.28 -23.85
C ILE A 442 7.51 -5.66 -23.16
N GLU A 443 6.39 -6.34 -23.20
CA GLU A 443 5.19 -5.93 -22.49
C GLU A 443 5.28 -6.34 -21.04
N VAL A 444 5.21 -5.38 -20.12
CA VAL A 444 5.10 -5.63 -18.69
C VAL A 444 3.68 -5.32 -18.25
N THR A 445 3.02 -6.32 -17.68
CA THR A 445 1.63 -6.24 -17.22
C THR A 445 1.58 -6.40 -15.71
N PHE A 446 0.89 -5.49 -15.04
CA PHE A 446 0.52 -5.57 -13.64
C PHE A 446 -0.96 -5.94 -13.54
N ASP A 447 -1.26 -7.05 -12.88
CA ASP A 447 -2.61 -7.48 -12.56
C ASP A 447 -2.81 -7.44 -11.05
N ILE A 448 -3.74 -6.62 -10.57
CA ILE A 448 -4.17 -6.61 -9.17
C ILE A 448 -5.54 -7.27 -9.10
N ASP A 449 -5.65 -8.31 -8.28
CA ASP A 449 -6.92 -9.00 -8.07
C ASP A 449 -7.86 -8.25 -7.11
N LYS A 450 -9.07 -8.77 -6.93
CA LYS A 450 -10.06 -8.22 -5.98
C LYS A 450 -9.61 -8.21 -4.51
N ASN A 451 -8.55 -8.93 -4.16
CA ASN A 451 -7.97 -9.00 -2.82
C ASN A 451 -6.79 -8.04 -2.64
N GLY A 452 -6.41 -7.32 -3.70
CA GLY A 452 -5.23 -6.45 -3.72
C GLY A 452 -3.91 -7.18 -3.92
N ILE A 453 -3.94 -8.46 -4.35
CA ILE A 453 -2.73 -9.26 -4.60
C ILE A 453 -2.21 -8.96 -6.01
N VAL A 454 -0.91 -8.64 -6.10
CA VAL A 454 -0.25 -8.19 -7.31
C VAL A 454 0.44 -9.35 -8.03
N ASN A 455 0.18 -9.46 -9.33
CA ASN A 455 0.92 -10.33 -10.25
C ASN A 455 1.57 -9.47 -11.32
N VAL A 456 2.83 -9.76 -11.64
CA VAL A 456 3.55 -9.05 -12.69
C VAL A 456 4.03 -10.05 -13.75
N THR A 457 3.73 -9.76 -15.00
CA THR A 457 4.12 -10.58 -16.15
C THR A 457 4.98 -9.74 -17.09
N ALA A 458 6.09 -10.29 -17.57
CA ALA A 458 6.86 -9.72 -18.66
C ALA A 458 6.81 -10.66 -19.86
N LYS A 459 6.49 -10.13 -21.04
CA LYS A 459 6.33 -10.90 -22.28
C LYS A 459 7.06 -10.24 -23.44
N ASP A 460 7.91 -10.99 -24.11
CA ASP A 460 8.47 -10.58 -25.41
C ASP A 460 7.42 -10.80 -26.51
N LEU A 461 6.93 -9.71 -27.09
CA LEU A 461 5.89 -9.75 -28.12
C LEU A 461 6.40 -10.35 -29.43
N GLY A 462 7.73 -10.35 -29.70
CA GLY A 462 8.34 -10.95 -30.88
C GLY A 462 8.37 -12.47 -30.82
N THR A 463 8.67 -13.05 -29.66
CA THR A 463 8.79 -14.51 -29.48
C THR A 463 7.61 -15.13 -28.74
N ASN A 464 6.73 -14.33 -28.14
CA ASN A 464 5.68 -14.75 -27.21
C ASN A 464 6.22 -15.46 -25.95
N LYS A 465 7.51 -15.37 -25.66
CA LYS A 465 8.06 -15.84 -24.37
C LYS A 465 7.60 -14.93 -23.26
N GLU A 466 7.22 -15.55 -22.15
CA GLU A 466 6.71 -14.82 -21.00
C GLU A 466 7.31 -15.38 -19.72
N GLN A 467 7.50 -14.50 -18.74
CA GLN A 467 7.87 -14.82 -17.37
C GLN A 467 6.92 -14.06 -16.43
N ARG A 468 6.43 -14.76 -15.42
CA ARG A 468 5.50 -14.21 -14.44
C ARG A 468 6.06 -14.36 -13.04
N ILE A 469 5.83 -13.35 -12.21
CA ILE A 469 6.01 -13.43 -10.77
C ILE A 469 4.69 -13.08 -10.09
N THR A 470 4.26 -13.92 -9.16
CA THR A 470 3.29 -13.52 -8.14
C THR A 470 4.11 -12.92 -7.02
N ILE A 471 3.81 -11.73 -6.60
CA ILE A 471 4.52 -11.07 -5.53
C ILE A 471 4.25 -11.86 -4.25
N GLN A 472 5.22 -12.71 -3.90
CA GLN A 472 5.27 -13.40 -2.61
C GLN A 472 6.45 -12.79 -1.88
N SER A 473 6.23 -11.76 -1.08
CA SER A 473 7.35 -11.04 -0.52
C SER A 473 8.05 -11.87 0.54
N SER A 474 9.34 -12.07 0.31
CA SER A 474 10.30 -12.46 1.35
C SER A 474 10.75 -11.25 2.20
N SER A 475 10.27 -10.07 1.88
CA SER A 475 10.59 -8.82 2.56
C SER A 475 9.37 -7.90 2.56
N SER A 476 8.55 -7.98 3.59
CA SER A 476 7.48 -7.03 3.82
C SER A 476 8.04 -5.66 4.17
N LEU A 477 7.40 -4.61 3.65
CA LEU A 477 7.57 -3.26 4.18
C LEU A 477 7.12 -3.26 5.63
N SER A 478 7.92 -2.69 6.51
CA SER A 478 7.39 -2.20 7.76
C SER A 478 6.54 -0.95 7.44
N ASP A 479 5.55 -0.73 8.24
CA ASP A 479 4.57 0.35 8.06
C ASP A 479 5.20 1.72 8.25
N GLU A 480 6.24 1.83 9.12
CA GLU A 480 7.13 3.00 9.20
C GLU A 480 7.85 3.29 7.87
N GLU A 481 8.09 2.25 7.06
CA GLU A 481 8.66 2.43 5.74
C GLU A 481 7.63 2.98 4.76
N ILE A 482 6.37 2.57 4.83
CA ILE A 482 5.29 3.10 3.97
C ILE A 482 5.03 4.58 4.27
N ASP A 483 4.81 4.93 5.53
CA ASP A 483 4.59 6.32 5.95
C ASP A 483 5.81 7.21 5.70
N ARG A 484 7.01 6.68 5.96
CA ARG A 484 8.24 7.37 5.63
C ARG A 484 8.36 7.60 4.14
N MET A 485 8.01 6.62 3.29
CA MET A 485 8.05 6.75 1.83
C MET A 485 7.11 7.85 1.32
N VAL A 486 5.89 7.91 1.83
CA VAL A 486 4.93 8.97 1.45
C VAL A 486 5.43 10.34 1.92
N LYS A 487 5.86 10.47 3.17
CA LYS A 487 6.42 11.71 3.73
C LYS A 487 7.73 12.12 3.05
N ASP A 488 8.63 11.18 2.84
CA ASP A 488 9.88 11.42 2.14
C ASP A 488 9.65 11.86 0.70
N ALA A 489 8.62 11.35 0.03
CA ALA A 489 8.24 11.81 -1.30
C ALA A 489 7.78 13.28 -1.28
N GLU A 490 6.97 13.68 -0.29
CA GLU A 490 6.50 15.07 -0.15
C GLU A 490 7.64 16.05 0.24
N VAL A 491 8.44 15.66 1.24
CA VAL A 491 9.57 16.51 1.73
C VAL A 491 10.67 16.65 0.68
N ASN A 492 10.90 15.61 -0.11
CA ASN A 492 11.96 15.61 -1.13
C ASN A 492 11.46 15.91 -2.54
N ALA A 493 10.18 16.26 -2.73
CA ALA A 493 9.55 16.43 -4.04
C ALA A 493 10.33 17.35 -4.99
N GLU A 494 10.87 18.50 -4.50
CA GLU A 494 11.68 19.40 -5.31
C GLU A 494 13.07 18.82 -5.65
N ALA A 495 13.71 18.18 -4.68
CA ALA A 495 15.02 17.55 -4.89
C ALA A 495 14.91 16.35 -5.84
N ASP A 496 13.87 15.56 -5.70
CA ASP A 496 13.58 14.41 -6.57
C ASP A 496 13.22 14.84 -7.99
N LYS A 497 12.44 15.94 -8.14
CA LYS A 497 12.15 16.53 -9.45
C LYS A 497 13.42 16.94 -10.16
N LYS A 498 14.31 17.65 -9.46
CA LYS A 498 15.60 18.07 -10.00
C LYS A 498 16.46 16.87 -10.40
N ARG A 499 16.57 15.86 -9.55
CA ARG A 499 17.32 14.63 -9.82
C ARG A 499 16.75 13.86 -11.02
N ARG A 500 15.42 13.83 -11.14
CA ARG A 500 14.75 13.25 -12.31
C ARG A 500 15.09 14.00 -13.59
N GLU A 501 15.00 15.34 -13.58
CA GLU A 501 15.36 16.19 -14.72
C GLU A 501 16.83 15.97 -15.14
N GLU A 502 17.75 15.80 -14.18
CA GLU A 502 19.16 15.47 -14.45
C GLU A 502 19.32 14.10 -15.13
N VAL A 503 18.59 13.07 -14.65
CA VAL A 503 18.63 11.73 -15.25
C VAL A 503 18.00 11.74 -16.65
N ASP A 504 16.88 12.45 -16.83
CA ASP A 504 16.23 12.58 -18.15
C ASP A 504 17.18 13.25 -19.16
N LEU A 505 17.83 14.34 -18.75
CA LEU A 505 18.81 15.04 -19.59
C LEU A 505 19.97 14.13 -20.02
N ARG A 506 20.51 13.31 -19.11
CA ARG A 506 21.57 12.35 -19.42
C ARG A 506 21.10 11.27 -20.40
N ASN A 507 19.92 10.74 -20.20
CA ASN A 507 19.32 9.73 -21.09
C ASN A 507 19.05 10.28 -22.50
N GLU A 508 18.56 11.52 -22.58
CA GLU A 508 18.37 12.21 -23.87
C GLU A 508 19.70 12.48 -24.58
N ALA A 509 20.71 12.93 -23.83
CA ALA A 509 22.04 13.18 -24.38
C ALA A 509 22.71 11.88 -24.88
N ASP A 510 22.61 10.77 -24.12
CA ASP A 510 23.11 9.46 -24.57
C ASP A 510 22.38 8.96 -25.82
N SER A 511 21.07 9.13 -25.86
CA SER A 511 20.24 8.78 -27.03
C SER A 511 20.62 9.60 -28.26
N LEU A 512 20.91 10.90 -28.08
CA LEU A 512 21.36 11.78 -29.14
C LEU A 512 22.73 11.35 -29.68
N VAL A 513 23.69 11.01 -28.81
CA VAL A 513 25.00 10.47 -29.20
C VAL A 513 24.83 9.24 -30.11
N PHE A 514 24.01 8.29 -29.67
CA PHE A 514 23.73 7.08 -30.43
C PHE A 514 23.07 7.37 -31.79
N GLN A 515 22.08 8.26 -31.83
CA GLN A 515 21.38 8.64 -33.04
C GLN A 515 22.33 9.31 -34.03
N VAL A 516 23.27 10.15 -33.56
CA VAL A 516 24.29 10.80 -34.38
C VAL A 516 25.28 9.78 -34.92
N GLU A 517 25.78 8.84 -34.12
CA GLU A 517 26.68 7.76 -34.56
C GLU A 517 26.02 6.95 -35.69
N LYS A 518 24.75 6.62 -35.55
CA LYS A 518 23.99 5.91 -36.58
C LYS A 518 23.81 6.75 -37.85
N THR A 519 23.41 8.01 -37.69
CA THR A 519 23.21 8.92 -38.83
C THR A 519 24.50 9.13 -39.62
N LEU A 520 25.63 9.32 -38.95
CA LEU A 520 26.94 9.45 -39.60
C LEU A 520 27.36 8.18 -40.36
N THR A 521 26.99 7.02 -39.80
CA THR A 521 27.24 5.71 -40.44
C THR A 521 26.36 5.52 -41.68
N ASP A 522 25.05 5.80 -41.58
CA ASP A 522 24.07 5.61 -42.63
C ASP A 522 24.28 6.57 -43.82
N LEU A 523 24.71 7.81 -43.55
CA LEU A 523 24.97 8.81 -44.59
C LEU A 523 26.33 8.63 -45.29
N GLY A 524 27.32 7.99 -44.67
CA GLY A 524 28.60 7.59 -45.26
C GLY A 524 29.31 8.73 -46.00
N GLU A 525 29.51 8.56 -47.32
CA GLU A 525 30.20 9.53 -48.19
C GLU A 525 29.28 10.67 -48.70
N ASN A 526 28.01 10.67 -48.36
CA ASN A 526 27.05 11.70 -48.78
C ASN A 526 27.10 12.98 -47.92
N ILE A 527 27.98 13.03 -46.91
CA ILE A 527 28.21 14.19 -46.06
C ILE A 527 29.58 14.79 -46.39
N GLY A 528 29.67 16.14 -46.43
CA GLY A 528 30.96 16.85 -46.60
C GLY A 528 31.91 16.52 -45.44
N GLU A 529 33.22 16.35 -45.73
CA GLU A 529 34.21 16.00 -44.68
C GLU A 529 34.27 16.98 -43.52
N GLU A 530 34.04 18.28 -43.74
CA GLU A 530 34.01 19.33 -42.69
C GLU A 530 32.78 19.13 -41.80
N ASP A 531 31.63 18.85 -42.36
CA ASP A 531 30.39 18.65 -41.62
C ASP A 531 30.43 17.36 -40.78
N LYS A 532 30.98 16.28 -41.35
CA LYS A 532 31.22 15.02 -40.65
C LYS A 532 32.14 15.21 -39.46
N LYS A 533 33.27 15.92 -39.66
CA LYS A 533 34.23 16.21 -38.58
C LYS A 533 33.64 17.07 -37.48
N SER A 534 32.84 18.09 -37.82
CA SER A 534 32.14 18.92 -36.85
C SER A 534 31.16 18.12 -35.99
N ALA A 535 30.37 17.23 -36.60
CA ALA A 535 29.45 16.38 -35.89
C ALA A 535 30.15 15.37 -34.98
N GLU A 536 31.25 14.76 -35.44
CA GLU A 536 32.10 13.86 -34.64
C GLU A 536 32.71 14.57 -33.43
N GLU A 537 33.29 15.77 -33.61
CA GLU A 537 33.87 16.57 -32.51
C GLU A 537 32.84 16.93 -31.46
N LYS A 538 31.63 17.36 -31.85
CA LYS A 538 30.55 17.71 -30.90
C LYS A 538 29.95 16.48 -30.21
N LYS A 539 29.82 15.38 -30.92
CA LYS A 539 29.41 14.10 -30.36
C LYS A 539 30.39 13.59 -29.30
N ASP A 540 31.68 13.61 -29.60
CA ASP A 540 32.73 13.18 -28.68
C ASP A 540 32.84 14.10 -27.46
N ALA A 541 32.63 15.42 -27.65
CA ALA A 541 32.55 16.37 -26.55
C ALA A 541 31.37 16.07 -25.60
N LEU A 542 30.20 15.77 -26.15
CA LEU A 542 29.03 15.36 -25.36
C LEU A 542 29.26 14.03 -24.64
N LYS A 543 29.85 13.04 -25.31
CA LYS A 543 30.21 11.76 -24.72
C LYS A 543 31.17 11.89 -23.56
N THR A 544 32.18 12.80 -23.68
CA THR A 544 33.10 13.12 -22.58
C THR A 544 32.36 13.82 -21.43
N ALA A 545 31.46 14.76 -21.73
CA ALA A 545 30.67 15.45 -20.70
C ALA A 545 29.77 14.48 -19.92
N LEU A 546 29.21 13.44 -20.59
CA LEU A 546 28.41 12.39 -19.96
C LEU A 546 29.17 11.54 -18.93
N GLU A 547 30.49 11.43 -19.04
CA GLU A 547 31.35 10.77 -18.06
C GLU A 547 31.54 11.64 -16.79
N GLY A 548 31.31 12.97 -16.91
CA GLY A 548 31.37 13.94 -15.80
C GLY A 548 30.08 14.04 -14.99
N GLN A 549 30.11 14.94 -13.99
CA GLN A 549 28.95 15.23 -13.11
C GLN A 549 28.34 16.62 -13.36
N ASP A 550 28.88 17.39 -14.26
CA ASP A 550 28.43 18.77 -14.55
C ASP A 550 27.22 18.72 -15.51
N ILE A 551 26.05 18.99 -14.96
CA ILE A 551 24.78 18.96 -15.70
C ILE A 551 24.65 20.13 -16.69
N GLU A 552 25.18 21.30 -16.35
CA GLU A 552 25.15 22.46 -17.24
C GLU A 552 26.08 22.25 -18.47
N ASP A 553 27.21 21.56 -18.28
CA ASP A 553 28.10 21.21 -19.40
C ASP A 553 27.42 20.18 -20.32
N ILE A 554 26.77 19.15 -19.75
CA ILE A 554 26.01 18.17 -20.56
C ILE A 554 24.93 18.87 -21.38
N LYS A 555 24.16 19.77 -20.77
CA LYS A 555 23.09 20.52 -21.43
C LYS A 555 23.65 21.38 -22.58
N SER A 556 24.73 22.12 -22.30
CA SER A 556 25.36 22.95 -23.30
C SER A 556 25.90 22.15 -24.49
N LYS A 557 26.56 21.01 -24.22
CA LYS A 557 27.09 20.13 -25.27
C LYS A 557 26.00 19.42 -26.07
N LYS A 558 24.89 19.06 -25.42
CA LYS A 558 23.70 18.53 -26.08
C LYS A 558 23.11 19.54 -27.08
N GLU A 559 22.90 20.79 -26.64
CA GLU A 559 22.39 21.87 -27.50
C GLU A 559 23.34 22.20 -28.67
N GLU A 560 24.65 22.13 -28.46
CA GLU A 560 25.65 22.31 -29.51
C GLU A 560 25.57 21.20 -30.57
N LEU A 561 25.39 19.94 -30.14
CA LEU A 561 25.23 18.80 -31.03
C LEU A 561 23.91 18.83 -31.79
N GLU A 562 22.79 19.18 -31.12
CA GLU A 562 21.49 19.34 -31.77
C GLU A 562 21.51 20.36 -32.91
N LYS A 563 22.19 21.50 -32.73
CA LYS A 563 22.35 22.51 -33.80
C LYS A 563 23.09 21.96 -34.99
N VAL A 564 24.20 21.26 -34.75
CA VAL A 564 24.99 20.66 -35.86
C VAL A 564 24.15 19.61 -36.64
N ILE A 565 23.34 18.81 -35.95
CA ILE A 565 22.47 17.84 -36.59
C ILE A 565 21.36 18.52 -37.39
N GLN A 566 20.77 19.61 -36.89
CA GLN A 566 19.77 20.38 -37.65
C GLN A 566 20.38 20.98 -38.91
N GLU A 567 21.58 21.56 -38.84
CA GLU A 567 22.30 22.10 -39.99
C GLU A 567 22.65 21.00 -41.02
N LEU A 568 23.07 19.84 -40.52
CA LEU A 568 23.43 18.69 -41.32
C LEU A 568 22.19 18.11 -42.05
N SER A 569 21.09 17.99 -41.35
CA SER A 569 19.81 17.53 -41.92
C SER A 569 19.31 18.49 -43.02
N ALA A 570 19.39 19.81 -42.76
CA ALA A 570 19.00 20.82 -43.77
C ALA A 570 19.85 20.72 -45.05
N LYS A 571 21.19 20.54 -44.91
CA LYS A 571 22.11 20.38 -46.08
C LYS A 571 21.83 19.10 -46.84
N VAL A 572 21.56 17.98 -46.17
CA VAL A 572 21.21 16.70 -46.81
C VAL A 572 19.90 16.80 -47.60
N TYR A 573 18.89 17.49 -47.01
CA TYR A 573 17.64 17.76 -47.73
C TYR A 573 17.84 18.66 -48.95
N GLU A 574 18.69 19.69 -48.85
CA GLU A 574 19.02 20.58 -49.96
C GLU A 574 19.75 19.86 -51.08
N GLN A 575 20.74 19.01 -50.76
CA GLN A 575 21.45 18.18 -51.73
C GLN A 575 20.53 17.15 -52.41
N ALA A 576 19.65 16.50 -51.68
CA ALA A 576 18.66 15.57 -52.23
C ALA A 576 17.67 16.29 -53.16
N ALA A 577 17.24 17.50 -52.83
CA ALA A 577 16.38 18.32 -53.68
C ALA A 577 17.09 18.78 -54.97
N GLN A 578 18.39 19.17 -54.88
CA GLN A 578 19.20 19.53 -56.05
C GLN A 578 19.48 18.33 -56.96
N GLN A 579 19.74 17.14 -56.41
CA GLN A 579 19.89 15.91 -57.18
C GLN A 579 18.58 15.51 -57.88
N GLN A 580 17.43 15.68 -57.26
CA GLN A 580 16.13 15.46 -57.91
C GLN A 580 15.85 16.47 -59.01
N GLN A 581 16.22 17.74 -58.84
CA GLN A 581 16.11 18.76 -59.89
C GLN A 581 17.06 18.50 -61.06
N GLN A 582 18.30 18.03 -60.84
CA GLN A 582 19.24 17.64 -61.89
C GLN A 582 18.80 16.37 -62.63
N ALA A 583 18.20 15.41 -61.93
CA ALA A 583 17.64 14.21 -62.54
C ALA A 583 16.38 14.51 -63.41
N GLN A 584 15.58 15.51 -63.00
CA GLN A 584 14.44 16.00 -63.79
C GLN A 584 14.88 16.87 -64.98
N GLY A 585 16.01 17.61 -64.88
CA GLY A 585 16.59 18.39 -65.97
C GLY A 585 17.24 17.53 -67.11
N ALA A 586 17.70 16.32 -66.79
CA ALA A 586 18.27 15.39 -67.76
C ALA A 586 17.23 14.59 -68.52
N ASN A 587 15.95 14.62 -68.20
CA ASN A 587 14.87 13.85 -68.84
C ASN A 587 13.84 14.72 -69.57
N ALA A 588 14.16 16.00 -69.84
CA ALA A 588 13.33 16.91 -70.64
C ALA A 588 13.54 16.65 -72.17
N GLY A 589 13.18 15.45 -72.65
CA GLY A 589 13.24 15.08 -74.03
C GLY A 589 12.53 13.77 -74.31
N GLN A 590 11.22 13.68 -73.97
CA GLN A 590 10.22 12.92 -74.72
C GLN A 590 8.86 12.95 -74.02
N ASN A 591 7.87 13.40 -74.80
CA ASN A 591 6.44 13.49 -74.44
C ASN A 591 5.84 12.22 -73.81
N ASN A 592 4.92 12.32 -72.83
CA ASN A 592 3.47 12.19 -73.00
C ASN A 592 2.75 12.08 -71.69
N ASP A 593 1.83 13.04 -71.48
CA ASP A 593 0.47 12.96 -70.94
C ASP A 593 0.12 11.79 -70.01
N SER A 594 0.05 12.13 -68.73
CA SER A 594 -0.97 11.59 -67.81
C SER A 594 -1.05 12.45 -66.53
N THR A 595 -2.25 12.97 -66.32
CA THR A 595 -2.72 13.72 -65.14
C THR A 595 -2.36 13.06 -63.84
N VAL A 596 -1.72 13.84 -62.95
CA VAL A 596 -1.56 13.49 -61.54
C VAL A 596 -2.47 14.43 -60.74
N GLU A 597 -3.46 13.86 -60.03
CA GLU A 597 -4.29 14.56 -59.08
C GLU A 597 -3.48 14.92 -57.82
N ASP A 598 -3.57 16.20 -57.46
CA ASP A 598 -3.03 16.73 -56.21
C ASP A 598 -3.78 16.13 -55.01
N ALA A 599 -3.04 15.50 -54.10
CA ALA A 599 -3.56 15.14 -52.76
C ALA A 599 -3.37 16.30 -51.80
N GLU A 600 -4.47 17.01 -51.54
CA GLU A 600 -4.56 18.01 -50.46
C GLU A 600 -4.45 17.36 -49.08
N PHE A 601 -3.47 17.77 -48.31
CA PHE A 601 -3.43 17.52 -46.87
C PHE A 601 -4.41 18.45 -46.17
N LYS A 602 -5.47 17.90 -45.56
CA LYS A 602 -6.35 18.60 -44.62
C LYS A 602 -5.84 18.40 -43.21
N GLU A 603 -5.43 19.49 -42.57
CA GLU A 603 -5.32 19.60 -41.11
C GLU A 603 -6.68 19.34 -40.44
N VAL A 604 -6.74 18.34 -39.57
CA VAL A 604 -7.89 18.12 -38.70
C VAL A 604 -7.67 18.93 -37.41
N LYS A 605 -8.43 20.01 -37.28
CA LYS A 605 -8.61 20.69 -35.98
C LYS A 605 -9.61 19.90 -35.16
N ASP A 606 -9.19 19.50 -33.96
CA ASP A 606 -10.08 19.11 -32.88
C ASP A 606 -10.90 20.34 -32.45
N ASP A 607 -12.20 20.23 -32.59
CA ASP A 607 -13.15 21.06 -31.86
C ASP A 607 -14.44 20.29 -31.55
N ASP A 608 -14.64 20.18 -30.23
CA ASP A 608 -15.92 20.23 -29.52
C ASP A 608 -16.98 19.10 -29.55
N LYS A 609 -17.16 18.61 -28.35
CA LYS A 609 -18.43 18.41 -27.60
C LYS A 609 -19.60 17.66 -28.28
N THR A 610 -19.91 16.55 -27.71
CA THR A 610 -21.16 16.32 -26.92
C THR A 610 -21.01 15.06 -26.06
#